data_5ce93752f7cd20a156c77dc99c9e99ec
#
_entry.id   5ce93752f7cd20a156c77dc99c9e99ec
#
_cell.length_a   1.000
_cell.length_b   1.000
_cell.length_c   1.000
_cell.angle_alpha   90.00
_cell.angle_beta   90.00
_cell.angle_gamma   90.00
#
_symmetry.space_group_name_H-M   'P 1'
#
loop_
_entity.id
_entity.type
_entity.pdbx_description
1 polymer ?
#
loop_
_entity_poly.entity_id
_entity_poly.type
_entity_poly.pdbx_seq_one_letter_code
_entity_poly.pdbx_strand_id
1 'polypeptide(L)'
;MFFKNKNRIKYLLAPQTKFYDSMPAKWKPFIMFNQYPNIRSKYCNTDIFGLRFNNLIDKNKKISIFDQYPDSKKEGAVIIGNSLTFGEGQTSDQKTIPNILTENSKYNFYNLSGRGFSGYQELNNFLILKNKIKNLKKIVIISGLNDSILPFFIKDYESEQVPIFGYNRYTNVMRGSTIGWKNKFAKFLLNSFLKKKNEHWERANLLNWREEICGNNYNFNDH
;
A
#
# COMPACT_ATOMS: atom_id res chain seq x y z
N MET A 1 -28.48 -7.84 6.24
CA MET A 1 -28.04 -8.53 7.47
C MET A 1 -26.94 -9.59 7.23
N PHE A 2 -26.95 -10.30 6.10
CA PHE A 2 -25.99 -11.37 5.77
C PHE A 2 -24.52 -10.90 5.62
N PHE A 3 -24.24 -9.70 5.14
CA PHE A 3 -22.86 -9.21 4.92
C PHE A 3 -22.11 -8.85 6.22
N LYS A 4 -22.81 -8.44 7.28
CA LYS A 4 -22.17 -8.19 8.60
C LYS A 4 -21.63 -9.47 9.25
N ASN A 5 -22.26 -10.62 9.00
CA ASN A 5 -21.84 -11.90 9.59
C ASN A 5 -20.58 -12.48 8.91
N LYS A 6 -20.38 -12.27 7.60
CA LYS A 6 -19.18 -12.78 6.89
C LYS A 6 -17.88 -12.18 7.45
N ASN A 7 -17.85 -10.87 7.68
CA ASN A 7 -16.66 -10.22 8.25
C ASN A 7 -16.38 -10.69 9.69
N ARG A 8 -17.42 -10.93 10.49
CA ARG A 8 -17.27 -11.43 11.85
C ARG A 8 -16.62 -12.81 11.89
N ILE A 9 -17.05 -13.73 11.03
CA ILE A 9 -16.48 -15.09 10.93
C ILE A 9 -15.03 -15.00 10.44
N LYS A 10 -14.75 -14.20 9.40
CA LYS A 10 -13.39 -13.94 8.89
C LYS A 10 -12.44 -13.52 10.00
N TYR A 11 -12.85 -12.55 10.83
CA TYR A 11 -11.99 -12.03 11.91
C TYR A 11 -11.85 -12.97 13.10
N LEU A 12 -12.79 -13.89 13.30
CA LEU A 12 -12.66 -14.95 14.31
C LEU A 12 -11.67 -16.02 13.88
N LEU A 13 -11.73 -16.44 12.61
CA LEU A 13 -10.83 -17.47 12.07
C LEU A 13 -9.42 -16.95 11.76
N ALA A 14 -9.31 -15.69 11.36
CA ALA A 14 -8.06 -15.03 10.99
C ALA A 14 -8.02 -13.59 11.53
N PRO A 15 -7.77 -13.40 12.84
CA PRO A 15 -7.86 -12.09 13.50
C PRO A 15 -6.97 -11.01 12.86
N GLN A 16 -5.83 -11.40 12.28
CA GLN A 16 -4.92 -10.49 11.59
C GLN A 16 -5.56 -9.80 10.38
N THR A 17 -6.58 -10.41 9.78
CA THR A 17 -7.25 -9.81 8.59
C THR A 17 -7.96 -8.51 8.93
N LYS A 18 -8.42 -8.32 10.17
CA LYS A 18 -8.98 -7.05 10.62
C LYS A 18 -7.96 -5.92 10.50
N PHE A 19 -6.71 -6.17 10.89
CA PHE A 19 -5.62 -5.21 10.73
C PHE A 19 -5.37 -4.88 9.25
N TYR A 20 -5.25 -5.90 8.39
CA TYR A 20 -5.01 -5.65 6.96
C TYR A 20 -6.17 -4.92 6.28
N ASP A 21 -7.42 -5.22 6.63
CA ASP A 21 -8.59 -4.54 6.08
C ASP A 21 -8.64 -3.04 6.47
N SER A 22 -8.06 -2.67 7.62
CA SER A 22 -7.98 -1.28 8.10
C SER A 22 -6.67 -0.57 7.72
N MET A 23 -5.70 -1.29 7.15
CA MET A 23 -4.39 -0.76 6.84
C MET A 23 -4.46 0.33 5.76
N PRO A 24 -4.04 1.57 6.06
CA PRO A 24 -4.13 2.67 5.11
C PRO A 24 -3.11 2.58 4.00
N ALA A 25 -3.42 3.28 2.90
CA ALA A 25 -2.50 3.53 1.82
C ALA A 25 -2.18 5.03 1.73
N LYS A 26 -0.98 5.34 1.26
CA LYS A 26 -0.53 6.72 1.03
C LYS A 26 -0.31 6.93 -0.47
N TRP A 27 -0.77 8.09 -0.97
CA TRP A 27 -0.45 8.49 -2.32
C TRP A 27 1.07 8.62 -2.53
N LYS A 28 1.54 8.15 -3.67
CA LYS A 28 2.95 8.21 -4.05
C LYS A 28 3.09 8.52 -5.55
N PRO A 29 3.94 9.48 -5.93
CA PRO A 29 4.19 9.78 -7.34
C PRO A 29 4.60 8.53 -8.12
N PHE A 30 4.19 8.47 -9.39
CA PHE A 30 4.50 7.44 -10.40
C PHE A 30 3.90 6.05 -10.14
N ILE A 31 3.50 5.72 -8.91
CA ILE A 31 2.87 4.45 -8.56
C ILE A 31 1.47 4.61 -7.97
N MET A 32 0.94 5.84 -7.93
CA MET A 32 -0.36 6.26 -7.42
C MET A 32 -0.52 6.08 -5.91
N PHE A 33 -0.22 4.92 -5.36
CA PHE A 33 -0.25 4.68 -3.91
C PHE A 33 0.75 3.60 -3.50
N ASN A 34 1.10 3.61 -2.23
CA ASN A 34 1.79 2.53 -1.53
C ASN A 34 1.20 2.40 -0.12
N GLN A 35 1.60 1.39 0.62
CA GLN A 35 1.22 1.25 2.02
C GLN A 35 1.74 2.44 2.83
N TYR A 36 1.06 2.72 3.94
CA TYR A 36 1.46 3.81 4.82
C TYR A 36 2.88 3.54 5.38
N PRO A 37 3.76 4.55 5.41
CA PRO A 37 5.11 4.38 5.93
C PRO A 37 5.11 4.25 7.45
N ASN A 38 6.13 3.58 7.97
CA ASN A 38 6.40 3.42 9.41
C ASN A 38 5.26 2.77 10.21
N ILE A 39 4.46 1.91 9.58
CA ILE A 39 3.52 1.07 10.32
C ILE A 39 4.30 0.18 11.27
N ARG A 40 3.81 0.06 12.50
CA ARG A 40 4.38 -0.80 13.54
C ARG A 40 3.26 -1.62 14.17
N SER A 41 3.28 -2.92 13.91
CA SER A 41 2.31 -3.86 14.48
C SER A 41 2.95 -5.24 14.70
N LYS A 42 2.24 -6.13 15.34
CA LYS A 42 2.67 -7.55 15.43
C LYS A 42 2.53 -8.29 14.11
N TYR A 43 1.73 -7.78 13.17
CA TYR A 43 1.40 -8.47 11.93
C TYR A 43 2.22 -7.99 10.74
N CYS A 44 2.45 -6.68 10.65
CA CYS A 44 3.11 -6.05 9.51
C CYS A 44 3.85 -4.79 9.95
N ASN A 45 5.10 -4.66 9.54
CA ASN A 45 5.90 -3.48 9.77
C ASN A 45 6.38 -2.93 8.43
N THR A 46 6.23 -1.62 8.20
CA THR A 46 6.67 -0.97 6.98
C THR A 46 7.77 0.05 7.26
N ASP A 47 8.61 0.27 6.27
CA ASP A 47 9.68 1.26 6.33
C ASP A 47 9.20 2.68 5.98
N ILE A 48 10.15 3.60 5.85
CA ILE A 48 9.89 5.00 5.46
C ILE A 48 9.30 5.15 4.04
N PHE A 49 9.39 4.12 3.20
CA PHE A 49 8.83 4.08 1.85
C PHE A 49 7.48 3.37 1.78
N GLY A 50 7.00 2.78 2.90
CA GLY A 50 5.82 1.94 2.94
C GLY A 50 6.07 0.50 2.46
N LEU A 51 7.32 0.07 2.40
CA LEU A 51 7.72 -1.29 2.02
C LEU A 51 7.78 -2.18 3.27
N ARG A 52 7.33 -3.41 3.13
CA ARG A 52 7.27 -4.34 4.25
C ARG A 52 8.64 -4.93 4.58
N PHE A 53 8.99 -4.95 5.86
CA PHE A 53 10.15 -5.68 6.35
C PHE A 53 9.94 -7.19 6.25
N ASN A 54 11.03 -7.92 6.10
CA ASN A 54 11.02 -9.38 6.09
C ASN A 54 11.28 -9.99 7.47
N ASN A 55 11.86 -9.22 8.39
CA ASN A 55 12.30 -9.73 9.69
C ASN A 55 11.90 -8.77 10.81
N LEU A 56 12.13 -9.20 12.05
CA LEU A 56 11.96 -8.35 13.22
C LEU A 56 12.89 -7.14 13.11
N ILE A 57 12.32 -5.98 13.40
CA ILE A 57 13.05 -4.72 13.44
C ILE A 57 12.95 -4.12 14.85
N ASP A 58 13.93 -3.35 15.21
CA ASP A 58 13.80 -2.47 16.35
C ASP A 58 12.71 -1.43 16.07
N LYS A 59 11.59 -1.51 16.79
CA LYS A 59 10.42 -0.66 16.57
C LYS A 59 10.71 0.83 16.74
N ASN A 60 11.77 1.16 17.48
CA ASN A 60 12.18 2.53 17.75
C ASN A 60 13.05 3.15 16.65
N LYS A 61 13.54 2.33 15.72
CA LYS A 61 14.38 2.80 14.62
C LYS A 61 13.55 3.04 13.36
N LYS A 62 13.70 4.21 12.77
CA LYS A 62 13.21 4.54 11.43
C LYS A 62 14.26 4.07 10.41
N ILE A 63 14.21 2.81 10.05
CA ILE A 63 15.13 2.22 9.07
C ILE A 63 14.40 1.91 7.77
N SER A 64 15.15 1.76 6.69
CA SER A 64 14.66 1.27 5.41
C SER A 64 14.78 -0.24 5.34
N ILE A 65 13.96 -0.90 4.49
CA ILE A 65 14.17 -2.31 4.17
C ILE A 65 15.55 -2.56 3.55
N PHE A 66 16.14 -1.56 2.93
CA PHE A 66 17.47 -1.67 2.32
C PHE A 66 18.60 -1.77 3.36
N ASP A 67 18.31 -1.42 4.61
CA ASP A 67 19.24 -1.50 5.75
C ASP A 67 19.03 -2.73 6.61
N GLN A 68 18.08 -3.62 6.26
CA GLN A 68 17.74 -4.77 7.10
C GLN A 68 18.79 -5.89 7.09
N TYR A 69 19.77 -5.84 6.18
CA TYR A 69 20.85 -6.85 6.06
C TYR A 69 22.23 -6.18 5.99
N PRO A 70 22.64 -5.38 7.00
CA PRO A 70 23.84 -4.55 6.90
C PRO A 70 25.13 -5.37 6.74
N ASP A 71 25.24 -6.47 7.47
CA ASP A 71 26.46 -7.29 7.54
C ASP A 71 26.35 -8.59 6.73
N SER A 72 25.32 -8.73 5.92
CA SER A 72 25.10 -9.96 5.17
C SER A 72 26.04 -10.05 3.97
N LYS A 73 26.69 -11.22 3.84
CA LYS A 73 27.49 -11.60 2.66
C LYS A 73 26.63 -12.16 1.51
N LYS A 74 25.34 -12.37 1.72
CA LYS A 74 24.44 -12.88 0.70
C LYS A 74 24.25 -11.85 -0.42
N GLU A 75 24.02 -12.35 -1.63
CA GLU A 75 23.68 -11.53 -2.79
C GLU A 75 22.28 -10.90 -2.63
N GLY A 76 22.08 -9.74 -3.23
CA GLY A 76 20.78 -9.08 -3.25
C GLY A 76 19.81 -9.76 -4.23
N ALA A 77 18.59 -9.93 -3.77
CA ALA A 77 17.46 -10.34 -4.61
C ALA A 77 16.25 -9.45 -4.32
N VAL A 78 15.35 -9.31 -5.27
CA VAL A 78 14.12 -8.60 -5.08
C VAL A 78 12.93 -9.49 -5.41
N ILE A 79 11.87 -9.34 -4.65
CA ILE A 79 10.58 -9.91 -4.99
C ILE A 79 9.60 -8.78 -5.29
N ILE A 80 8.90 -8.92 -6.41
CA ILE A 80 7.96 -7.94 -6.94
C ILE A 80 6.61 -8.64 -7.08
N GLY A 81 5.54 -7.96 -6.74
CA GLY A 81 4.20 -8.50 -6.86
C GLY A 81 3.15 -7.71 -6.12
N ASN A 82 2.00 -8.30 -6.00
CA ASN A 82 0.81 -7.72 -5.39
C ASN A 82 0.67 -8.07 -3.89
N SER A 83 -0.56 -8.07 -3.38
CA SER A 83 -0.89 -8.34 -1.98
C SER A 83 -0.42 -9.72 -1.49
N LEU A 84 -0.43 -10.74 -2.34
CA LEU A 84 0.06 -12.08 -2.00
C LEU A 84 1.55 -12.04 -1.65
N THR A 85 2.33 -11.41 -2.51
CA THR A 85 3.79 -11.29 -2.35
C THR A 85 4.16 -10.30 -1.24
N PHE A 86 3.37 -9.23 -1.07
CA PHE A 86 3.47 -8.34 0.08
C PHE A 86 3.27 -9.10 1.39
N GLY A 87 2.51 -10.17 1.37
CA GLY A 87 2.19 -11.00 2.52
C GLY A 87 0.94 -10.53 3.27
N GLU A 88 -0.08 -10.04 2.55
CA GLU A 88 -1.37 -9.70 3.16
C GLU A 88 -1.98 -10.94 3.82
N GLY A 89 -2.49 -10.76 5.03
CA GLY A 89 -3.06 -11.86 5.83
C GLY A 89 -2.04 -12.68 6.63
N GLN A 90 -0.75 -12.43 6.50
CA GLN A 90 0.28 -13.12 7.30
C GLN A 90 0.23 -12.68 8.77
N THR A 91 0.61 -13.60 9.66
CA THR A 91 0.59 -13.39 11.12
C THR A 91 1.81 -12.62 11.64
N SER A 92 2.86 -12.49 10.82
CA SER A 92 4.06 -11.68 11.12
C SER A 92 4.89 -11.44 9.85
N ASP A 93 5.85 -10.53 9.92
CA ASP A 93 6.79 -10.27 8.83
C ASP A 93 7.65 -11.48 8.49
N GLN A 94 8.00 -12.29 9.50
CA GLN A 94 8.79 -13.50 9.35
C GLN A 94 8.08 -14.63 8.57
N LYS A 95 6.76 -14.58 8.45
CA LYS A 95 5.96 -15.57 7.73
C LYS A 95 5.70 -15.20 6.27
N THR A 96 6.33 -14.14 5.78
CA THR A 96 6.19 -13.71 4.38
C THR A 96 7.06 -14.53 3.44
N ILE A 97 6.64 -14.65 2.19
CA ILE A 97 7.42 -15.34 1.15
C ILE A 97 8.84 -14.78 1.04
N PRO A 98 9.08 -13.46 1.00
CA PRO A 98 10.44 -12.93 0.93
C PRO A 98 11.32 -13.34 2.10
N ASN A 99 10.78 -13.40 3.31
CA ASN A 99 11.56 -13.86 4.46
C ASN A 99 11.94 -15.34 4.36
N ILE A 100 10.97 -16.19 4.04
CA ILE A 100 11.20 -17.63 3.88
C ILE A 100 12.26 -17.89 2.80
N LEU A 101 12.21 -17.15 1.69
CA LEU A 101 13.21 -17.24 0.64
C LEU A 101 14.60 -16.77 1.11
N THR A 102 14.65 -15.72 1.93
CA THR A 102 15.93 -15.24 2.52
C THR A 102 16.54 -16.26 3.45
N GLU A 103 15.73 -16.92 4.28
CA GLU A 103 16.20 -17.95 5.21
C GLU A 103 16.72 -19.20 4.47
N ASN A 104 16.07 -19.60 3.38
CA ASN A 104 16.31 -20.86 2.68
C ASN A 104 17.14 -20.71 1.39
N SER A 105 17.80 -19.57 1.17
CA SER A 105 18.63 -19.37 -0.02
C SER A 105 19.92 -18.58 0.27
N LYS A 106 20.77 -18.48 -0.74
CA LYS A 106 21.96 -17.63 -0.69
C LYS A 106 21.68 -16.13 -0.95
N TYR A 107 20.42 -15.73 -1.02
CA TYR A 107 20.02 -14.36 -1.34
C TYR A 107 19.37 -13.67 -0.16
N ASN A 108 19.56 -12.35 -0.07
CA ASN A 108 18.72 -11.47 0.73
C ASN A 108 17.60 -10.91 -0.13
N PHE A 109 16.37 -11.32 0.12
CA PHE A 109 15.21 -10.82 -0.62
C PHE A 109 14.70 -9.53 -0.02
N TYR A 110 14.52 -8.53 -0.87
CA TYR A 110 13.87 -7.25 -0.56
C TYR A 110 12.46 -7.26 -1.10
N ASN A 111 11.49 -6.98 -0.25
CA ASN A 111 10.07 -6.99 -0.62
C ASN A 111 9.65 -5.66 -1.24
N LEU A 112 9.61 -5.57 -2.56
CA LEU A 112 9.11 -4.39 -3.29
C LEU A 112 7.64 -4.51 -3.71
N SER A 113 6.94 -5.50 -3.19
CA SER A 113 5.53 -5.74 -3.49
C SER A 113 4.61 -4.76 -2.78
N GLY A 114 3.40 -4.61 -3.30
CA GLY A 114 2.40 -3.73 -2.71
C GLY A 114 0.99 -4.31 -2.76
N ARG A 115 0.19 -3.96 -1.74
CA ARG A 115 -1.23 -4.35 -1.70
C ARG A 115 -1.98 -3.64 -2.81
N GLY A 116 -2.73 -4.39 -3.60
CA GLY A 116 -3.50 -3.85 -4.71
C GLY A 116 -2.66 -3.37 -5.90
N PHE A 117 -1.38 -3.68 -5.95
CA PHE A 117 -0.54 -3.31 -7.10
C PHE A 117 -0.95 -4.08 -8.35
N SER A 118 -0.99 -3.37 -9.47
CA SER A 118 -0.96 -3.92 -10.82
C SER A 118 0.49 -4.04 -11.31
N GLY A 119 0.72 -4.77 -12.38
CA GLY A 119 2.06 -4.93 -12.97
C GLY A 119 2.74 -3.60 -13.30
N TYR A 120 1.97 -2.60 -13.72
CA TYR A 120 2.48 -1.23 -13.91
C TYR A 120 3.07 -0.64 -12.62
N GLN A 121 2.35 -0.74 -11.51
CA GLN A 121 2.81 -0.22 -10.21
C GLN A 121 4.02 -1.00 -9.69
N GLU A 122 4.01 -2.32 -9.87
CA GLU A 122 5.10 -3.21 -9.51
C GLU A 122 6.39 -2.85 -10.25
N LEU A 123 6.31 -2.69 -11.57
CA LEU A 123 7.43 -2.29 -12.41
C LEU A 123 7.97 -0.92 -12.03
N ASN A 124 7.10 0.09 -11.90
CA ASN A 124 7.53 1.44 -11.54
C ASN A 124 8.16 1.49 -10.15
N ASN A 125 7.60 0.78 -9.17
CA ASN A 125 8.17 0.70 -7.84
C ASN A 125 9.58 0.09 -7.88
N PHE A 126 9.78 -0.95 -8.67
CA PHE A 126 11.10 -1.55 -8.89
C PHE A 126 12.07 -0.56 -9.55
N LEU A 127 11.68 0.08 -10.65
CA LEU A 127 12.55 1.01 -11.39
C LEU A 127 13.02 2.18 -10.51
N ILE A 128 12.14 2.70 -9.65
CA ILE A 128 12.46 3.78 -8.70
C ILE A 128 13.45 3.33 -7.62
N LEU A 129 13.34 2.07 -7.17
CA LEU A 129 14.03 1.61 -5.95
C LEU A 129 15.20 0.67 -6.19
N LYS A 130 15.34 0.08 -7.37
CA LYS A 130 16.37 -0.94 -7.69
C LYS A 130 17.80 -0.53 -7.32
N ASN A 131 18.13 0.74 -7.50
CA ASN A 131 19.50 1.25 -7.23
C ASN A 131 19.82 1.33 -5.71
N LYS A 132 18.82 1.14 -4.84
CA LYS A 132 19.04 1.04 -3.38
C LYS A 132 19.42 -0.37 -2.93
N ILE A 133 19.28 -1.37 -3.81
CA ILE A 133 19.58 -2.77 -3.50
C ILE A 133 21.03 -3.06 -3.85
N LYS A 134 21.82 -3.31 -2.83
CA LYS A 134 23.23 -3.65 -2.99
C LYS A 134 23.37 -5.02 -3.66
N ASN A 135 24.25 -5.12 -4.64
CA ASN A 135 24.61 -6.37 -5.34
C ASN A 135 23.36 -7.16 -5.81
N LEU A 136 22.41 -6.48 -6.46
CA LEU A 136 21.21 -7.11 -7.00
C LEU A 136 21.56 -8.12 -8.09
N LYS A 137 21.24 -9.40 -7.87
CA LYS A 137 21.53 -10.53 -8.77
C LYS A 137 20.28 -11.26 -9.25
N LYS A 138 19.17 -11.15 -8.52
CA LYS A 138 17.95 -11.90 -8.84
C LYS A 138 16.71 -11.05 -8.69
N ILE A 139 15.78 -11.25 -9.61
CA ILE A 139 14.43 -10.70 -9.55
C ILE A 139 13.46 -11.86 -9.60
N VAL A 140 12.52 -11.89 -8.67
CA VAL A 140 11.39 -12.82 -8.67
C VAL A 140 10.11 -12.01 -8.81
N ILE A 141 9.28 -12.37 -9.77
CA ILE A 141 8.03 -11.68 -10.07
C ILE A 141 6.89 -12.66 -9.82
N ILE A 142 5.98 -12.30 -8.92
CA ILE A 142 4.73 -13.03 -8.66
C ILE A 142 3.59 -12.02 -8.86
N SER A 143 3.16 -11.87 -10.09
CA SER A 143 2.28 -10.83 -10.58
C SER A 143 1.15 -11.37 -11.47
N GLY A 144 0.32 -10.47 -12.00
CA GLY A 144 -0.67 -10.74 -13.04
C GLY A 144 -2.11 -10.90 -12.51
N LEU A 145 -2.31 -11.32 -11.26
CA LEU A 145 -3.66 -11.53 -10.74
C LEU A 145 -4.50 -10.25 -10.78
N ASN A 146 -3.96 -9.14 -10.30
CA ASN A 146 -4.68 -7.86 -10.28
C ASN A 146 -4.89 -7.33 -11.71
N ASP A 147 -3.93 -7.50 -12.59
CA ASP A 147 -4.05 -7.07 -14.00
C ASP A 147 -5.16 -7.83 -14.72
N SER A 148 -5.36 -9.10 -14.35
CA SER A 148 -6.41 -9.94 -14.95
C SER A 148 -7.81 -9.58 -14.44
N ILE A 149 -7.96 -9.18 -13.19
CA ILE A 149 -9.27 -8.98 -12.55
C ILE A 149 -9.71 -7.51 -12.48
N LEU A 150 -8.78 -6.55 -12.39
CA LEU A 150 -9.10 -5.14 -12.22
C LEU A 150 -9.97 -4.56 -13.34
N PRO A 151 -9.75 -4.90 -14.63
CA PRO A 151 -10.61 -4.41 -15.70
C PRO A 151 -12.09 -4.76 -15.53
N PHE A 152 -12.41 -5.88 -14.86
CA PHE A 152 -13.79 -6.30 -14.61
C PHE A 152 -14.46 -5.53 -13.45
N PHE A 153 -13.66 -4.91 -12.57
CA PHE A 153 -14.17 -4.18 -11.42
C PHE A 153 -14.19 -2.66 -11.61
N ILE A 154 -13.47 -2.16 -12.61
CA ILE A 154 -13.44 -0.73 -12.91
C ILE A 154 -14.57 -0.45 -13.89
N LYS A 155 -15.64 0.21 -13.43
CA LYS A 155 -16.65 0.78 -14.30
C LYS A 155 -15.98 1.83 -15.18
N ASP A 156 -16.38 1.88 -16.44
CA ASP A 156 -15.83 2.81 -17.42
C ASP A 156 -14.32 2.61 -17.68
N TYR A 157 -13.87 1.35 -17.61
CA TYR A 157 -12.50 1.00 -17.99
C TYR A 157 -12.34 1.19 -19.51
N GLU A 158 -11.55 2.18 -19.89
CA GLU A 158 -11.08 2.35 -21.25
C GLU A 158 -9.83 1.50 -21.46
N SER A 159 -9.74 0.79 -22.58
CA SER A 159 -8.65 -0.16 -22.87
C SER A 159 -7.25 0.46 -22.84
N GLU A 160 -7.17 1.78 -22.99
CA GLU A 160 -5.94 2.56 -22.94
C GLU A 160 -5.49 2.91 -21.51
N GLN A 161 -6.36 2.71 -20.51
CA GLN A 161 -6.04 3.02 -19.12
C GLN A 161 -5.30 1.87 -18.47
N VAL A 162 -4.28 2.23 -17.71
CA VAL A 162 -3.58 1.26 -16.85
C VAL A 162 -4.51 0.85 -15.70
N PRO A 163 -4.79 -0.44 -15.50
CA PRO A 163 -5.64 -0.88 -14.41
C PRO A 163 -4.95 -0.64 -13.07
N ILE A 164 -5.45 0.34 -12.32
CA ILE A 164 -4.97 0.68 -10.98
C ILE A 164 -6.15 0.72 -10.02
N PHE A 165 -6.03 0.03 -8.89
CA PHE A 165 -7.04 0.07 -7.83
C PHE A 165 -7.29 1.51 -7.38
N GLY A 166 -8.56 1.94 -7.39
CA GLY A 166 -8.92 3.29 -6.96
C GLY A 166 -8.39 4.41 -7.85
N TYR A 167 -8.14 4.15 -9.13
CA TYR A 167 -7.61 5.12 -10.10
C TYR A 167 -8.33 6.47 -10.01
N ASN A 168 -9.65 6.48 -10.14
CA ASN A 168 -10.45 7.73 -10.09
C ASN A 168 -10.31 8.45 -8.74
N ARG A 169 -10.18 7.72 -7.65
CA ARG A 169 -9.99 8.28 -6.31
C ARG A 169 -8.65 9.01 -6.22
N TYR A 170 -7.57 8.37 -6.68
CA TYR A 170 -6.23 8.95 -6.64
C TYR A 170 -6.04 10.10 -7.63
N THR A 171 -6.60 10.02 -8.82
CA THR A 171 -6.57 11.11 -9.81
C THR A 171 -7.35 12.33 -9.31
N ASN A 172 -8.46 12.16 -8.62
CA ASN A 172 -9.20 13.24 -8.00
C ASN A 172 -8.41 13.95 -6.90
N VAL A 173 -7.61 13.21 -6.12
CA VAL A 173 -6.69 13.81 -5.14
C VAL A 173 -5.62 14.64 -5.85
N MET A 174 -5.03 14.12 -6.91
CA MET A 174 -4.03 14.85 -7.71
C MET A 174 -4.63 16.12 -8.32
N ARG A 175 -5.80 16.02 -8.96
CA ARG A 175 -6.53 17.19 -9.49
C ARG A 175 -6.85 18.20 -8.40
N GLY A 176 -7.25 17.75 -7.21
CA GLY A 176 -7.50 18.60 -6.06
C GLY A 176 -6.26 19.32 -5.53
N SER A 177 -5.09 18.72 -5.63
CA SER A 177 -3.81 19.32 -5.21
C SER A 177 -3.27 20.37 -6.20
N THR A 178 -3.65 20.28 -7.47
CA THR A 178 -3.24 21.22 -8.52
C THR A 178 -4.17 22.45 -8.63
N ILE A 179 -5.31 22.43 -7.94
CA ILE A 179 -6.25 23.55 -7.94
C ILE A 179 -5.65 24.70 -7.12
N GLY A 180 -5.30 25.79 -7.78
CA GLY A 180 -4.73 26.99 -7.15
C GLY A 180 -5.63 27.60 -6.07
N TRP A 181 -5.03 28.46 -5.26
CA TRP A 181 -5.65 29.06 -4.05
C TRP A 181 -7.00 29.76 -4.31
N LYS A 182 -7.16 30.41 -5.45
CA LYS A 182 -8.41 31.07 -5.85
C LYS A 182 -9.59 30.08 -5.98
N ASN A 183 -9.32 28.87 -6.44
CA ASN A 183 -10.30 27.81 -6.55
C ASN A 183 -10.61 27.12 -5.19
N LYS A 184 -9.68 27.18 -4.22
CA LYS A 184 -9.97 26.72 -2.85
C LYS A 184 -11.02 27.57 -2.17
N PHE A 185 -10.98 28.88 -2.37
CA PHE A 185 -11.99 29.81 -1.82
C PHE A 185 -13.34 29.64 -2.52
N ALA A 186 -13.37 29.56 -3.84
CA ALA A 186 -14.59 29.25 -4.59
C ALA A 186 -15.19 27.89 -4.19
N LYS A 187 -14.37 26.89 -3.96
CA LYS A 187 -14.80 25.57 -3.50
C LYS A 187 -15.31 25.58 -2.05
N PHE A 188 -14.72 26.42 -1.19
CA PHE A 188 -15.20 26.66 0.16
C PHE A 188 -16.59 27.31 0.16
N LEU A 189 -16.79 28.33 -0.67
CA LEU A 189 -18.11 29.00 -0.85
C LEU A 189 -19.14 28.04 -1.44
N LEU A 190 -18.78 27.31 -2.50
CA LEU A 190 -19.66 26.30 -3.11
C LEU A 190 -20.06 25.20 -2.11
N ASN A 191 -19.13 24.76 -1.29
CA ASN A 191 -19.37 23.78 -0.24
C ASN A 191 -20.29 24.29 0.86
N SER A 192 -20.25 25.59 1.15
CA SER A 192 -21.17 26.23 2.12
C SER A 192 -22.60 26.33 1.59
N PHE A 193 -22.75 26.50 0.26
CA PHE A 193 -24.04 26.51 -0.40
C PHE A 193 -24.65 25.15 -0.69
N LEU A 194 -23.81 24.14 -0.99
CA LEU A 194 -24.21 22.76 -1.32
C LEU A 194 -24.48 21.88 -0.10
N LYS A 195 -24.45 22.43 1.11
CA LYS A 195 -24.66 21.72 2.38
C LYS A 195 -26.03 21.03 2.55
N LYS A 196 -26.87 21.02 1.52
CA LYS A 196 -28.28 20.59 1.58
C LYS A 196 -28.67 19.35 0.79
N LYS A 197 -27.79 18.62 0.13
CA LYS A 197 -28.15 17.36 -0.56
C LYS A 197 -27.09 16.26 -0.40
N ASN A 198 -27.44 15.23 0.30
CA ASN A 198 -27.04 13.80 0.28
C ASN A 198 -25.66 13.35 -0.27
N GLU A 199 -24.66 14.23 -0.42
CA GLU A 199 -23.29 13.88 -0.81
C GLU A 199 -22.35 13.74 0.40
N HIS A 200 -22.90 13.55 1.58
CA HIS A 200 -22.15 13.45 2.84
C HIS A 200 -21.14 12.29 2.85
N TRP A 201 -21.43 11.22 2.13
CA TRP A 201 -20.61 10.02 2.19
C TRP A 201 -19.33 10.13 1.36
N GLU A 202 -19.40 10.69 0.16
CA GLU A 202 -18.21 10.88 -0.69
C GLU A 202 -17.28 11.97 -0.16
N ARG A 203 -17.83 13.02 0.45
CA ARG A 203 -17.04 14.11 1.02
C ARG A 203 -16.34 13.76 2.32
N ALA A 204 -17.02 13.08 3.22
CA ALA A 204 -16.41 12.60 4.46
C ALA A 204 -15.27 11.64 4.15
N ASN A 205 -15.46 10.72 3.21
CA ASN A 205 -14.42 9.82 2.76
C ASN A 205 -13.27 10.52 2.02
N LEU A 206 -13.53 11.59 1.26
CA LEU A 206 -12.47 12.35 0.56
C LEU A 206 -11.65 13.21 1.53
N LEU A 207 -12.27 13.78 2.56
CA LEU A 207 -11.58 14.59 3.58
C LEU A 207 -10.79 13.69 4.53
N ASN A 208 -11.39 12.65 5.06
CA ASN A 208 -10.72 11.67 5.90
C ASN A 208 -9.58 10.99 5.14
N TRP A 209 -9.80 10.67 3.88
CA TRP A 209 -8.81 10.05 3.03
C TRP A 209 -7.66 10.99 2.65
N ARG A 210 -7.91 12.31 2.54
CA ARG A 210 -6.87 13.32 2.35
C ARG A 210 -6.03 13.51 3.61
N GLU A 211 -6.63 13.44 4.78
CA GLU A 211 -5.93 13.43 6.07
C GLU A 211 -5.14 12.14 6.24
N GLU A 212 -5.71 10.99 5.90
CA GLU A 212 -5.04 9.68 5.91
C GLU A 212 -3.86 9.61 4.93
N ILE A 213 -3.98 10.20 3.73
CA ILE A 213 -2.92 10.17 2.71
C ILE A 213 -1.88 11.26 2.91
N CYS A 214 -2.30 12.45 3.31
CA CYS A 214 -1.42 13.61 3.40
C CYS A 214 -0.85 13.81 4.81
N GLY A 215 -1.31 13.00 5.77
CA GLY A 215 -0.68 13.29 6.82
C GLY A 215 -0.68 13.22 8.21
N ASN A 216 -1.33 13.70 9.03
CA ASN A 216 -0.91 13.87 10.43
C ASN A 216 -1.64 12.87 11.32
N ASN A 217 -0.84 12.06 12.07
CA ASN A 217 -1.30 11.36 13.26
C ASN A 217 -2.31 10.22 13.12
N TYR A 218 -1.98 9.21 12.31
CA TYR A 218 -2.68 7.93 12.45
C TYR A 218 -2.03 7.14 13.60
N ASN A 219 -2.73 7.06 14.71
CA ASN A 219 -2.30 6.27 15.87
C ASN A 219 -2.89 4.86 15.75
N PHE A 220 -2.07 3.88 15.39
CA PHE A 220 -2.49 2.48 15.22
C PHE A 220 -2.72 1.74 16.55
N ASN A 221 -2.49 2.39 17.67
CA ASN A 221 -2.60 1.76 18.98
C ASN A 221 -4.02 1.76 19.58
N ASP A 222 -4.98 2.40 18.91
CA ASP A 222 -6.34 2.57 19.41
C ASP A 222 -7.37 1.59 18.81
N HIS A 223 -6.90 0.46 18.22
CA HIS A 223 -7.79 -0.57 17.68
C HIS A 223 -7.34 -1.99 18.02
#